data_fe959a0c6f55749ee8d221917cb5e6f2
#
_entry.id   fe959a0c6f55749ee8d221917cb5e6f2
#
_cell.length_a   1.000
_cell.length_b   1.000
_cell.length_c   1.000
_cell.angle_alpha   90.00
_cell.angle_beta   90.00
_cell.angle_gamma   90.00
#
_symmetry.space_group_name_H-M   'P 1'
#
loop_
_entity.id
_entity.type
_entity.pdbx_description
1 polymer ?
#
loop_
_entity_poly.entity_id
_entity_poly.type
_entity_poly.pdbx_seq_one_letter_code
_entity_poly.pdbx_strand_id
1 'polypeptide(L)'
;VLADFESKGELSRWYHANQLRQEKSIVRHGSCSARVQLSTARISGVTLLHFPHDWHGYRWLRFSVYNPLNGPLELNCRLDDSRHRRTHGPYSDRFNTQLVLRPGWNDLAIDLEEAEKAPKGRRMDMSHIAGFSLFVVQQKAPLALFLDHVRLN
;
A
#
# COMPACT_ATOMS: atom_id res chain seq x y z
N VAL A 1 -9.18 -11.17 0.41
CA VAL A 1 -8.98 -9.91 1.16
C VAL A 1 -7.66 -10.00 1.89
N LEU A 2 -6.81 -8.99 1.74
CA LEU A 2 -5.54 -8.88 2.47
C LEU A 2 -5.71 -8.04 3.74
N ALA A 3 -6.47 -6.95 3.67
CA ALA A 3 -6.78 -6.11 4.81
C ALA A 3 -8.10 -5.35 4.57
N ASP A 4 -9.03 -5.45 5.50
CA ASP A 4 -10.29 -4.70 5.46
C ASP A 4 -10.51 -3.84 6.72
N PHE A 5 -9.60 -3.95 7.69
CA PHE A 5 -9.56 -3.15 8.92
C PHE A 5 -10.77 -3.33 9.85
N GLU A 6 -11.57 -4.37 9.65
CA GLU A 6 -12.72 -4.67 10.49
C GLU A 6 -12.30 -5.13 11.91
N SER A 7 -11.06 -5.57 12.08
CA SER A 7 -10.47 -5.98 13.34
C SER A 7 -9.27 -5.12 13.72
N LYS A 8 -9.18 -4.71 14.98
CA LYS A 8 -8.00 -3.99 15.50
C LYS A 8 -6.72 -4.80 15.38
N GLY A 9 -6.80 -6.13 15.42
CA GLY A 9 -5.64 -7.02 15.28
C GLY A 9 -4.95 -6.91 13.92
N GLU A 10 -5.67 -6.47 12.89
CA GLU A 10 -5.07 -6.28 11.57
C GLU A 10 -4.00 -5.20 11.54
N LEU A 11 -4.09 -4.19 12.39
CA LEU A 11 -3.12 -3.10 12.40
C LEU A 11 -1.71 -3.59 12.73
N SER A 12 -1.59 -4.65 13.54
CA SER A 12 -0.29 -5.23 13.91
C SER A 12 0.43 -5.92 12.74
N ARG A 13 -0.26 -6.21 11.64
CA ARG A 13 0.33 -6.80 10.43
C ARG A 13 1.12 -5.78 9.59
N TRP A 14 1.02 -4.51 9.94
CA TRP A 14 1.65 -3.40 9.23
C TRP A 14 2.90 -2.92 9.96
N TYR A 15 3.95 -2.66 9.19
CA TYR A 15 5.10 -1.91 9.69
C TYR A 15 4.71 -0.43 9.82
N HIS A 16 5.15 0.21 10.89
CA HIS A 16 4.67 1.53 11.33
C HIS A 16 3.20 1.51 11.76
N ALA A 17 2.78 0.44 12.43
CA ALA A 17 1.41 0.28 12.93
C ALA A 17 0.97 1.41 13.88
N ASN A 18 1.91 2.11 14.54
CA ASN A 18 1.63 3.27 15.37
C ASN A 18 1.09 4.48 14.58
N GLN A 19 1.25 4.48 13.25
CA GLN A 19 0.66 5.49 12.36
C GLN A 19 -0.75 5.12 11.91
N LEU A 20 -1.23 3.94 12.26
CA LEU A 20 -2.53 3.42 11.86
C LEU A 20 -3.52 3.45 13.02
N ARG A 21 -4.76 3.82 12.71
CA ARG A 21 -5.91 3.73 13.63
C ARG A 21 -7.12 3.22 12.86
N GLN A 22 -7.94 2.44 13.55
CA GLN A 22 -9.25 2.05 13.01
C GLN A 22 -10.16 3.28 12.96
N GLU A 23 -10.84 3.49 11.84
CA GLU A 23 -11.72 4.63 11.58
C GLU A 23 -13.12 4.14 11.20
N LYS A 24 -14.14 4.79 11.72
CA LYS A 24 -15.54 4.41 11.51
C LYS A 24 -16.37 5.46 10.76
N SER A 25 -15.86 6.69 10.63
CA SER A 25 -16.61 7.78 10.00
C SER A 25 -16.30 7.95 8.51
N ILE A 26 -15.12 7.55 8.06
CA ILE A 26 -14.70 7.60 6.65
C ILE A 26 -14.38 6.17 6.22
N VAL A 27 -15.35 5.50 5.63
CA VAL A 27 -15.30 4.06 5.31
C VAL A 27 -15.73 3.85 3.87
N ARG A 28 -15.04 2.99 3.15
CA ARG A 28 -15.38 2.60 1.78
C ARG A 28 -16.08 1.25 1.73
N HIS A 29 -15.67 0.31 2.57
CA HIS A 29 -16.16 -1.05 2.60
C HIS A 29 -16.34 -1.52 4.05
N GLY A 30 -17.44 -2.21 4.33
CA GLY A 30 -17.72 -2.68 5.68
C GLY A 30 -18.01 -1.55 6.67
N SER A 31 -17.49 -1.66 7.87
CA SER A 31 -17.74 -0.74 8.98
C SER A 31 -16.53 0.09 9.39
N CYS A 32 -15.35 -0.29 8.96
CA CYS A 32 -14.09 0.34 9.37
C CYS A 32 -13.13 0.50 8.19
N SER A 33 -12.31 1.53 8.27
CA SER A 33 -11.13 1.74 7.45
C SER A 33 -9.91 1.95 8.34
N ALA A 34 -8.74 2.16 7.75
CA ALA A 34 -7.55 2.56 8.48
C ALA A 34 -7.25 4.03 8.24
N ARG A 35 -7.19 4.82 9.30
CA ARG A 35 -6.60 6.16 9.25
C ARG A 35 -5.09 6.03 9.30
N VAL A 36 -4.41 6.55 8.28
CA VAL A 36 -2.96 6.53 8.14
C VAL A 36 -2.44 7.94 8.39
N GLN A 37 -1.78 8.16 9.52
CA GLN A 37 -1.19 9.45 9.84
C GLN A 37 0.18 9.57 9.20
N LEU A 38 0.34 10.50 8.27
CA LEU A 38 1.58 10.78 7.57
C LEU A 38 2.24 12.04 8.12
N SER A 39 3.56 12.05 8.12
CA SER A 39 4.39 13.15 8.62
C SER A 39 5.05 13.93 7.47
N THR A 40 5.81 14.96 7.84
CA THR A 40 6.62 15.75 6.91
C THR A 40 8.01 15.16 6.68
N ALA A 41 8.29 13.95 7.18
CA ALA A 41 9.54 13.26 6.92
C ALA A 41 9.78 13.07 5.42
N ARG A 42 11.03 12.88 5.03
CA ARG A 42 11.40 12.68 3.63
C ARG A 42 10.55 11.57 2.98
N ILE A 43 10.34 10.48 3.70
CA ILE A 43 9.45 9.38 3.32
C ILE A 43 8.58 9.06 4.52
N SER A 44 7.26 9.07 4.34
CA SER A 44 6.30 8.73 5.37
C SER A 44 5.22 7.81 4.80
N GLY A 45 5.01 6.67 5.43
CA GLY A 45 4.03 5.70 4.95
C GLY A 45 3.95 4.46 5.80
N VAL A 46 3.28 3.46 5.27
CA VAL A 46 3.06 2.18 5.93
C VAL A 46 3.34 1.03 4.97
N THR A 47 3.70 -0.12 5.52
CA THR A 47 3.98 -1.34 4.74
C THR A 47 3.23 -2.51 5.34
N LEU A 48 2.45 -3.21 4.52
CA LEU A 48 1.87 -4.49 4.90
C LEU A 48 2.94 -5.56 4.79
N LEU A 49 3.22 -6.26 5.90
CA LEU A 49 4.27 -7.27 5.99
C LEU A 49 3.74 -8.69 6.24
N HIS A 50 2.64 -8.80 6.99
CA HIS A 50 2.10 -10.10 7.41
C HIS A 50 0.80 -10.37 6.66
N PHE A 51 0.90 -11.19 5.61
CA PHE A 51 -0.18 -11.54 4.71
C PHE A 51 0.19 -12.86 3.97
N PRO A 52 -0.76 -13.52 3.30
CA PRO A 52 -0.43 -14.64 2.43
C PRO A 52 0.46 -14.19 1.28
N HIS A 53 1.67 -14.73 1.22
CA HIS A 53 2.74 -14.25 0.32
C HIS A 53 2.65 -14.78 -1.11
N ASP A 54 1.87 -15.83 -1.35
CA ASP A 54 1.68 -16.39 -2.70
C ASP A 54 0.54 -15.65 -3.42
N TRP A 55 0.93 -14.87 -4.41
CA TRP A 55 0.01 -14.08 -5.23
C TRP A 55 -0.17 -14.62 -6.64
N HIS A 56 0.27 -15.84 -6.89
CA HIS A 56 0.03 -16.50 -8.17
C HIS A 56 -1.47 -16.61 -8.48
N GLY A 57 -1.81 -16.46 -9.77
CA GLY A 57 -3.18 -16.59 -10.24
C GLY A 57 -4.04 -15.34 -10.06
N TYR A 58 -3.52 -14.30 -9.42
CA TYR A 58 -4.21 -13.02 -9.31
C TYR A 58 -3.68 -12.03 -10.35
N ARG A 59 -4.57 -11.27 -10.94
CA ARG A 59 -4.23 -10.24 -11.92
C ARG A 59 -4.07 -8.86 -11.28
N TRP A 60 -4.84 -8.58 -10.24
CA TRP A 60 -4.95 -7.24 -9.68
C TRP A 60 -4.73 -7.22 -8.18
N LEU A 61 -3.96 -6.25 -7.71
CA LEU A 61 -4.02 -5.77 -6.34
C LEU A 61 -4.93 -4.53 -6.33
N ARG A 62 -6.02 -4.60 -5.57
CA ARG A 62 -6.99 -3.49 -5.47
C ARG A 62 -7.07 -2.98 -4.05
N PHE A 63 -7.22 -1.67 -3.91
CA PHE A 63 -7.40 -1.00 -2.63
C PHE A 63 -8.04 0.36 -2.86
N SER A 64 -8.61 0.93 -1.79
CA SER A 64 -9.26 2.23 -1.82
C SER A 64 -8.53 3.19 -0.90
N VAL A 65 -8.30 4.42 -1.35
CA VAL A 65 -7.66 5.48 -0.56
C VAL A 65 -8.50 6.74 -0.61
N TYR A 66 -8.78 7.31 0.55
CA TYR A 66 -9.45 8.60 0.69
C TYR A 66 -8.41 9.71 0.84
N ASN A 67 -8.49 10.68 -0.05
CA ASN A 67 -7.70 11.91 0.00
C ASN A 67 -8.55 13.03 0.62
N PRO A 68 -8.21 13.51 1.84
CA PRO A 68 -9.00 14.55 2.50
C PRO A 68 -8.70 15.96 2.01
N LEU A 69 -7.71 16.14 1.14
CA LEU A 69 -7.34 17.44 0.61
C LEU A 69 -8.32 17.92 -0.46
N ASN A 70 -8.32 19.22 -0.72
CA ASN A 70 -9.14 19.83 -1.78
C ASN A 70 -8.49 19.75 -3.17
N GLY A 71 -7.28 19.24 -3.27
CA GLY A 71 -6.52 19.09 -4.51
C GLY A 71 -5.91 17.71 -4.66
N PRO A 72 -5.23 17.44 -5.80
CA PRO A 72 -4.61 16.15 -6.04
C PRO A 72 -3.46 15.89 -5.07
N LEU A 73 -3.25 14.60 -4.78
CA LEU A 73 -2.17 14.12 -3.93
C LEU A 73 -1.43 13.00 -4.63
N GLU A 74 -0.12 13.05 -4.65
CA GLU A 74 0.72 11.97 -5.16
C GLU A 74 1.00 10.95 -4.06
N LEU A 75 0.62 9.69 -4.34
CA LEU A 75 0.87 8.55 -3.46
C LEU A 75 1.78 7.57 -4.17
N ASN A 76 2.86 7.17 -3.52
CA ASN A 76 3.77 6.18 -4.05
C ASN A 76 3.37 4.79 -3.56
N CYS A 77 3.42 3.82 -4.47
CA CYS A 77 3.18 2.41 -4.18
C CYS A 77 4.39 1.59 -4.56
N ARG A 78 4.75 0.65 -3.70
CA ARG A 78 5.87 -0.25 -3.89
C ARG A 78 5.45 -1.68 -3.58
N LEU A 79 5.86 -2.61 -4.43
CA LEU A 79 5.82 -4.04 -4.18
C LEU A 79 7.22 -4.62 -4.29
N ASP A 80 7.56 -5.52 -3.38
CA ASP A 80 8.81 -6.25 -3.43
C ASP A 80 8.62 -7.71 -3.02
N ASP A 81 9.58 -8.53 -3.43
CA ASP A 81 9.61 -9.94 -3.09
C ASP A 81 10.71 -10.26 -2.08
N SER A 82 10.72 -11.50 -1.59
CA SER A 82 11.69 -11.96 -0.61
C SER A 82 13.14 -11.87 -1.11
N ARG A 83 13.37 -12.08 -2.42
CA ARG A 83 14.71 -11.98 -3.01
C ARG A 83 15.23 -10.54 -2.92
N HIS A 84 14.39 -9.56 -3.26
CA HIS A 84 14.79 -8.15 -3.13
C HIS A 84 15.25 -7.83 -1.71
N ARG A 85 14.51 -8.31 -0.70
CA ARG A 85 14.82 -8.05 0.71
C ARG A 85 16.09 -8.75 1.17
N ARG A 86 16.27 -10.03 0.81
CA ARG A 86 17.47 -10.78 1.19
C ARG A 86 18.75 -10.21 0.60
N THR A 87 18.69 -9.69 -0.62
CA THR A 87 19.86 -9.16 -1.33
C THR A 87 20.06 -7.67 -1.14
N HIS A 88 19.19 -6.99 -0.37
CA HIS A 88 19.18 -5.53 -0.25
C HIS A 88 19.19 -4.86 -1.63
N GLY A 89 18.32 -5.33 -2.51
CA GLY A 89 18.28 -4.93 -3.91
C GLY A 89 18.05 -3.43 -4.11
N PRO A 90 18.51 -2.89 -5.26
CA PRO A 90 18.31 -1.47 -5.59
C PRO A 90 16.85 -1.16 -5.95
N TYR A 91 16.54 0.11 -6.12
CA TYR A 91 15.24 0.61 -6.55
C TYR A 91 14.74 -0.11 -7.81
N SER A 92 15.62 -0.43 -8.76
CA SER A 92 15.28 -1.12 -10.00
C SER A 92 14.96 -2.61 -9.83
N ASP A 93 15.13 -3.18 -8.64
CA ASP A 93 14.86 -4.60 -8.35
C ASP A 93 13.47 -4.81 -7.71
N ARG A 94 12.57 -3.87 -7.84
CA ARG A 94 11.21 -3.92 -7.28
C ARG A 94 10.22 -3.20 -8.19
N PHE A 95 8.94 -3.33 -7.90
CA PHE A 95 7.90 -2.55 -8.56
C PHE A 95 7.70 -1.23 -7.82
N ASN A 96 7.68 -0.12 -8.56
CA ASN A 96 7.43 1.22 -8.05
C ASN A 96 6.43 1.90 -8.98
N THR A 97 5.43 2.56 -8.42
CA THR A 97 4.51 3.38 -9.19
C THR A 97 4.04 4.57 -8.37
N GLN A 98 3.66 5.63 -9.07
CA GLN A 98 3.11 6.83 -8.49
C GLN A 98 1.64 6.94 -8.89
N LEU A 99 0.78 7.14 -7.91
CA LEU A 99 -0.66 7.26 -8.09
C LEU A 99 -1.07 8.69 -7.77
N VAL A 100 -1.88 9.30 -8.62
CA VAL A 100 -2.44 10.62 -8.37
C VAL A 100 -3.86 10.45 -7.84
N LEU A 101 -4.07 10.84 -6.59
CA LEU A 101 -5.36 10.74 -5.91
C LEU A 101 -6.15 12.03 -6.10
N ARG A 102 -7.41 11.88 -6.53
CA ARG A 102 -8.40 12.97 -6.50
C ARG A 102 -8.90 13.18 -5.07
N PRO A 103 -9.44 14.36 -4.72
CA PRO A 103 -10.17 14.52 -3.47
C PRO A 103 -11.25 13.45 -3.30
N GLY A 104 -11.41 12.94 -2.08
CA GLY A 104 -12.35 11.87 -1.77
C GLY A 104 -11.81 10.47 -2.03
N TRP A 105 -12.69 9.51 -2.20
CA TRP A 105 -12.33 8.11 -2.43
C TRP A 105 -11.77 7.86 -3.82
N ASN A 106 -10.69 7.09 -3.86
CA ASN A 106 -10.06 6.57 -5.08
C ASN A 106 -10.01 5.06 -5.00
N ASP A 107 -10.62 4.37 -5.95
CA ASP A 107 -10.52 2.92 -6.09
C ASP A 107 -9.37 2.62 -7.05
N LEU A 108 -8.33 1.99 -6.54
CA LEU A 108 -7.05 1.83 -7.23
C LEU A 108 -6.81 0.36 -7.57
N ALA A 109 -6.10 0.13 -8.65
CA ALA A 109 -5.74 -1.21 -9.11
C ALA A 109 -4.30 -1.20 -9.63
N ILE A 110 -3.49 -2.12 -9.11
CA ILE A 110 -2.14 -2.41 -9.58
C ILE A 110 -2.19 -3.67 -10.44
N ASP A 111 -1.71 -3.58 -11.66
CA ASP A 111 -1.57 -4.72 -12.55
C ASP A 111 -0.40 -5.59 -12.09
N LEU A 112 -0.67 -6.79 -11.62
CA LEU A 112 0.36 -7.68 -11.10
C LEU A 112 1.24 -8.28 -12.20
N GLU A 113 0.81 -8.31 -13.45
CA GLU A 113 1.72 -8.64 -14.57
C GLU A 113 2.80 -7.57 -14.76
N GLU A 114 2.41 -6.31 -14.66
CA GLU A 114 3.37 -5.20 -14.72
C GLU A 114 4.34 -5.24 -13.54
N ALA A 115 3.83 -5.57 -12.35
CA ALA A 115 4.67 -5.72 -11.17
C ALA A 115 5.67 -6.87 -11.31
N GLU A 116 5.24 -8.02 -11.86
CA GLU A 116 6.11 -9.16 -12.09
C GLU A 116 7.27 -8.84 -13.04
N LYS A 117 7.03 -8.03 -14.05
CA LYS A 117 8.01 -7.65 -15.07
C LYS A 117 8.91 -6.49 -14.65
N ALA A 118 8.58 -5.79 -13.57
CA ALA A 118 9.25 -4.54 -13.20
C ALA A 118 10.72 -4.68 -12.79
N PRO A 119 11.16 -5.72 -12.04
CA PRO A 119 12.56 -5.86 -11.66
C PRO A 119 13.47 -5.95 -12.89
N LYS A 120 14.56 -5.18 -12.87
CA LYS A 120 15.53 -5.18 -13.96
C LYS A 120 16.29 -6.51 -14.00
N GLY A 121 16.28 -7.16 -15.17
CA GLY A 121 17.05 -8.39 -15.41
C GLY A 121 16.48 -9.65 -14.80
N ARG A 122 15.28 -9.61 -14.21
CA ARG A 122 14.59 -10.79 -13.67
C ARG A 122 13.09 -10.53 -13.57
N ARG A 123 12.33 -11.55 -13.25
CA ARG A 123 10.91 -11.43 -12.86
C ARG A 123 10.80 -11.42 -11.33
N MET A 124 9.81 -10.69 -10.82
CA MET A 124 9.44 -10.76 -9.40
C MET A 124 8.90 -12.16 -9.09
N ASP A 125 9.31 -12.70 -7.95
CA ASP A 125 8.81 -13.99 -7.47
C ASP A 125 7.42 -13.80 -6.83
N MET A 126 6.39 -14.05 -7.62
CA MET A 126 4.99 -13.87 -7.20
C MET A 126 4.55 -14.89 -6.15
N SER A 127 5.31 -15.96 -5.91
CA SER A 127 5.07 -16.89 -4.78
C SER A 127 5.53 -16.33 -3.44
N HIS A 128 6.38 -15.33 -3.45
CA HIS A 128 7.05 -14.82 -2.26
C HIS A 128 7.05 -13.30 -2.21
N ILE A 129 5.89 -12.68 -2.41
CA ILE A 129 5.74 -11.24 -2.21
C ILE A 129 6.02 -10.91 -0.75
N ALA A 130 6.91 -9.97 -0.49
CA ALA A 130 7.38 -9.67 0.86
C ALA A 130 6.77 -8.43 1.47
N GLY A 131 6.36 -7.45 0.66
CA GLY A 131 5.75 -6.24 1.18
C GLY A 131 4.98 -5.43 0.15
N PHE A 132 3.96 -4.75 0.65
CA PHE A 132 3.17 -3.76 -0.07
C PHE A 132 3.25 -2.46 0.73
N SER A 133 3.82 -1.41 0.13
CA SER A 133 4.04 -0.12 0.78
C SER A 133 3.28 0.99 0.07
N LEU A 134 2.70 1.87 0.87
CA LEU A 134 2.12 3.14 0.44
C LEU A 134 2.80 4.27 1.20
N PHE A 135 3.30 5.27 0.51
CA PHE A 135 4.04 6.35 1.14
C PHE A 135 3.98 7.65 0.34
N VAL A 136 4.21 8.75 1.05
CA VAL A 136 4.36 10.09 0.48
C VAL A 136 5.79 10.57 0.69
N VAL A 137 6.22 11.52 -0.14
CA VAL A 137 7.57 12.06 -0.12
C VAL A 137 7.51 13.56 0.17
N GLN A 138 8.20 13.99 1.22
CA GLN A 138 8.39 15.40 1.57
C GLN A 138 7.10 16.22 1.58
N GLN A 139 6.10 15.77 2.30
CA GLN A 139 4.87 16.55 2.48
C GLN A 139 5.15 17.85 3.22
N LYS A 140 4.47 18.93 2.83
CA LYS A 140 4.64 20.26 3.44
C LYS A 140 3.99 20.36 4.82
N ALA A 141 3.00 19.51 5.11
CA ALA A 141 2.28 19.45 6.36
C ALA A 141 1.89 18.02 6.70
N PRO A 142 1.69 17.68 7.98
CA PRO A 142 1.13 16.39 8.34
C PRO A 142 -0.22 16.15 7.67
N LEU A 143 -0.50 14.92 7.30
CA LEU A 143 -1.64 14.53 6.50
C LEU A 143 -2.19 13.19 6.99
N ALA A 144 -3.50 13.04 7.09
CA ALA A 144 -4.13 11.75 7.29
C ALA A 144 -4.75 11.26 5.99
N LEU A 145 -4.43 10.05 5.57
CA LEU A 145 -5.15 9.32 4.54
C LEU A 145 -6.02 8.24 5.18
N PHE A 146 -6.96 7.71 4.42
CA PHE A 146 -7.77 6.57 4.87
C PHE A 146 -7.63 5.46 3.84
N LEU A 147 -7.25 4.28 4.31
CA LEU A 147 -7.02 3.10 3.48
C LEU A 147 -8.07 2.06 3.79
N ASP A 148 -8.60 1.42 2.75
CA ASP A 148 -9.64 0.42 2.93
C ASP A 148 -9.58 -0.68 1.87
N HIS A 149 -10.09 -1.84 2.22
CA HIS A 149 -10.41 -2.96 1.34
C HIS A 149 -9.25 -3.36 0.41
N VAL A 150 -8.10 -3.67 0.98
CA VAL A 150 -6.94 -4.21 0.24
C VAL A 150 -7.21 -5.67 -0.11
N ARG A 151 -7.21 -5.99 -1.40
CA ARG A 151 -7.55 -7.34 -1.87
C ARG A 151 -6.86 -7.70 -3.17
N LEU A 152 -6.74 -9.00 -3.39
CA LEU A 152 -6.32 -9.59 -4.68
C LEU A 152 -7.54 -10.03 -5.50
N ASN A 153 -7.45 -9.85 -6.80
CA ASN A 153 -8.44 -10.32 -7.78
C ASN A 153 -7.77 -11.14 -8.87
#